data_5768f949263b30e1e27ac56da8fb2039
#
_entry.id   5768f949263b30e1e27ac56da8fb2039
#
_cell.length_a   1.000
_cell.length_b   1.000
_cell.length_c   1.000
_cell.angle_alpha   90.00
_cell.angle_beta   90.00
_cell.angle_gamma   90.00
#
_symmetry.space_group_name_H-M   'P 1'
#
loop_
_entity.id
_entity.type
_entity.pdbx_description
1 polymer ?
#
loop_
_entity_poly.entity_id
_entity_poly.type
_entity_poly.pdbx_seq_one_letter_code
_entity_poly.pdbx_strand_id
1 'polypeptide(L)'
;MYAAQKRYSPRYLLLSFKLFCLSRAAYKMLRDTCLMLPHISYLRQLSSCFSQTATTLSGESSHSVYLKQKCSVLADHERHCVLMIDEIYVSPKIAYKGGRLQGFATNMGPPSDTVEASTVQAFMLASIFSKNKDVAALEPVKNLDTSFLHDSVIKVLKMIESVGYKVVALISDNNRINRNVFTAICGGILKPSIVHPLDSSRQLFFMFDSVHLLKSIRNNWINQIDQTFVFPRVDGSTAKACFAHLKQLYDSERNAIAKLAPGLTFTALHPNNM
;
A
#
# COMPACT_ATOMS: atom_id res chain seq x y z
N MET A 1 13.74 48.70 6.40
CA MET A 1 13.03 48.29 5.18
C MET A 1 12.45 46.92 5.42
N TYR A 2 11.13 46.79 5.55
CA TYR A 2 10.49 45.47 5.62
C TYR A 2 10.50 44.86 4.23
N ALA A 3 11.18 43.72 4.06
CA ALA A 3 11.15 43.00 2.81
C ALA A 3 9.69 42.63 2.48
N ALA A 4 9.20 43.12 1.33
CA ALA A 4 7.84 42.83 0.89
C ALA A 4 7.66 41.32 0.80
N GLN A 5 6.70 40.78 1.55
CA GLN A 5 6.40 39.37 1.58
C GLN A 5 5.93 38.93 0.18
N LYS A 6 6.76 38.16 -0.54
CA LYS A 6 6.45 37.69 -1.90
C LYS A 6 5.20 36.81 -1.84
N ARG A 7 4.13 37.22 -2.51
CA ARG A 7 2.91 36.43 -2.66
C ARG A 7 2.98 35.65 -3.97
N TYR A 8 2.82 34.33 -3.90
CA TYR A 8 2.77 33.46 -5.06
C TYR A 8 1.31 33.14 -5.40
N SER A 9 0.97 33.06 -6.69
CA SER A 9 -0.36 32.63 -7.08
C SER A 9 -0.58 31.14 -6.74
N PRO A 10 -1.82 30.69 -6.48
CA PRO A 10 -2.11 29.29 -6.19
C PRO A 10 -1.62 28.32 -7.29
N ARG A 11 -1.78 28.70 -8.56
CA ARG A 11 -1.28 27.90 -9.70
C ARG A 11 0.24 27.76 -9.70
N TYR A 12 0.94 28.83 -9.38
CA TYR A 12 2.40 28.83 -9.31
C TYR A 12 2.92 28.02 -8.12
N LEU A 13 2.24 28.11 -6.98
CA LEU A 13 2.54 27.25 -5.82
C LEU A 13 2.33 25.78 -6.12
N LEU A 14 1.23 25.43 -6.80
CA LEU A 14 0.96 24.05 -7.19
C LEU A 14 2.01 23.51 -8.16
N LEU A 15 2.40 24.29 -9.16
CA LEU A 15 3.47 23.93 -10.11
C LEU A 15 4.81 23.74 -9.40
N SER A 16 5.16 24.69 -8.51
CA SER A 16 6.36 24.63 -7.69
C SER A 16 6.39 23.40 -6.79
N PHE A 17 5.25 23.09 -6.20
CA PHE A 17 5.11 21.90 -5.35
C PHE A 17 5.24 20.59 -6.15
N LYS A 18 4.62 20.51 -7.33
CA LYS A 18 4.78 19.36 -8.24
C LYS A 18 6.24 19.16 -8.63
N LEU A 19 6.93 20.22 -9.02
CA LEU A 19 8.36 20.16 -9.39
C LEU A 19 9.22 19.72 -8.20
N PHE A 20 8.94 20.22 -6.99
CA PHE A 20 9.61 19.81 -5.76
C PHE A 20 9.41 18.33 -5.43
N CYS A 21 8.20 17.81 -5.64
CA CYS A 21 7.88 16.39 -5.44
C CYS A 21 8.56 15.49 -6.48
N LEU A 22 8.67 15.93 -7.73
CA LEU A 22 9.33 15.18 -8.80
C LEU A 22 10.85 15.05 -8.58
N SER A 23 11.52 16.15 -8.23
CA SER A 23 12.95 16.14 -7.96
C SER A 23 13.36 17.32 -7.07
N ARG A 24 13.70 17.03 -5.82
CA ARG A 24 14.20 18.03 -4.87
C ARG A 24 15.52 18.67 -5.33
N ALA A 25 16.40 17.87 -5.96
CA ALA A 25 17.69 18.35 -6.46
C ALA A 25 17.49 19.33 -7.62
N ALA A 26 16.66 18.97 -8.62
CA ALA A 26 16.33 19.85 -9.74
C ALA A 26 15.61 21.12 -9.25
N TYR A 27 14.68 21.01 -8.29
CA TYR A 27 14.02 22.16 -7.71
C TYR A 27 15.00 23.14 -7.08
N LYS A 28 15.95 22.63 -6.27
CA LYS A 28 16.99 23.45 -5.62
C LYS A 28 17.86 24.14 -6.67
N MET A 29 18.34 23.41 -7.67
CA MET A 29 19.16 23.95 -8.76
C MET A 29 18.43 25.09 -9.48
N LEU A 30 17.19 24.89 -9.92
CA LEU A 30 16.40 25.88 -10.64
C LEU A 30 16.12 27.13 -9.78
N ARG A 31 15.85 26.95 -8.48
CA ARG A 31 15.65 28.08 -7.56
C ARG A 31 16.93 28.89 -7.37
N ASP A 32 18.07 28.22 -7.26
CA ASP A 32 19.35 28.88 -6.92
C ASP A 32 20.00 29.49 -8.16
N THR A 33 19.59 29.09 -9.39
CA THR A 33 20.22 29.56 -10.64
C THR A 33 19.36 30.50 -11.49
N CYS A 34 18.06 30.21 -11.68
CA CYS A 34 17.31 30.89 -12.74
C CYS A 34 15.84 31.20 -12.44
N LEU A 35 15.21 30.59 -11.45
CA LEU A 35 13.77 30.78 -11.21
C LEU A 35 13.47 31.30 -9.79
N MET A 36 12.56 32.28 -9.70
CA MET A 36 12.07 32.80 -8.42
C MET A 36 11.08 31.83 -7.76
N LEU A 37 11.53 30.63 -7.42
CA LEU A 37 10.71 29.60 -6.82
C LEU A 37 10.50 29.83 -5.30
N PRO A 38 9.37 29.38 -4.71
CA PRO A 38 9.14 29.42 -3.26
C PRO A 38 10.25 28.73 -2.48
N HIS A 39 10.53 29.18 -1.26
CA HIS A 39 11.49 28.53 -0.40
C HIS A 39 11.02 27.11 -0.04
N ILE A 40 11.94 26.17 0.07
CA ILE A 40 11.64 24.74 0.36
C ILE A 40 10.89 24.59 1.70
N SER A 41 11.21 25.40 2.71
CA SER A 41 10.49 25.38 3.99
C SER A 41 9.01 25.72 3.83
N TYR A 42 8.67 26.67 2.93
CA TYR A 42 7.28 27.02 2.64
C TYR A 42 6.53 25.87 1.95
N LEU A 43 7.18 25.19 0.98
CA LEU A 43 6.59 24.02 0.34
C LEU A 43 6.42 22.84 1.32
N ARG A 44 7.37 22.66 2.26
CA ARG A 44 7.22 21.68 3.35
C ARG A 44 6.08 22.02 4.30
N GLN A 45 5.87 23.30 4.61
CA GLN A 45 4.75 23.76 5.40
C GLN A 45 3.42 23.52 4.68
N LEU A 46 3.33 23.80 3.37
CA LEU A 46 2.17 23.42 2.56
C LEU A 46 1.96 21.89 2.55
N SER A 47 3.02 21.12 2.39
CA SER A 47 2.95 19.66 2.46
C SER A 47 2.46 19.16 3.81
N SER A 48 2.82 19.82 4.91
CA SER A 48 2.38 19.40 6.25
C SER A 48 0.87 19.62 6.48
N CYS A 49 0.24 20.51 5.73
CA CYS A 49 -1.22 20.65 5.73
C CYS A 49 -1.93 19.43 5.12
N PHE A 50 -1.24 18.70 4.25
CA PHE A 50 -1.71 17.43 3.64
C PHE A 50 -1.10 16.22 4.32
N SER A 51 -0.32 16.38 5.40
CA SER A 51 0.24 15.24 6.12
C SER A 51 -0.90 14.47 6.77
N GLN A 52 -1.01 13.21 6.39
CA GLN A 52 -1.83 12.27 7.11
C GLN A 52 -1.22 12.08 8.50
N THR A 53 -1.78 12.72 9.48
CA THR A 53 -1.67 12.26 10.84
C THR A 53 -2.38 10.90 10.84
N ALA A 54 -1.81 9.91 11.56
CA ALA A 54 -2.50 8.67 11.84
C ALA A 54 -3.95 8.98 12.16
N THR A 55 -4.84 8.62 11.25
CA THR A 55 -6.21 9.06 11.31
C THR A 55 -6.92 8.10 12.24
N THR A 56 -7.16 8.51 13.47
CA THR A 56 -8.28 7.94 14.20
C THR A 56 -9.50 8.06 13.29
N LEU A 57 -10.05 6.93 12.87
CA LEU A 57 -11.21 6.82 11.95
C LEU A 57 -12.51 7.37 12.56
N SER A 58 -12.41 8.25 13.56
CA SER A 58 -13.52 8.91 14.25
C SER A 58 -13.65 10.36 13.78
N GLY A 59 -14.62 10.59 12.90
CA GLY A 59 -15.06 11.91 12.48
C GLY A 59 -14.58 12.35 11.08
N GLU A 60 -15.05 13.52 10.61
CA GLU A 60 -14.57 14.15 9.39
C GLU A 60 -13.10 14.57 9.55
N SER A 61 -12.21 13.76 9.05
CA SER A 61 -10.78 14.10 9.00
C SER A 61 -10.51 15.00 7.79
N SER A 62 -9.49 15.86 7.87
CA SER A 62 -9.00 16.64 6.72
C SER A 62 -8.69 15.76 5.51
N HIS A 63 -8.40 14.48 5.75
CA HIS A 63 -8.11 13.49 4.73
C HIS A 63 -9.38 12.98 4.03
N SER A 64 -10.48 12.74 4.74
CA SER A 64 -11.76 12.38 4.12
C SER A 64 -12.29 13.52 3.25
N VAL A 65 -12.11 14.78 3.67
CA VAL A 65 -12.43 15.97 2.87
C VAL A 65 -11.60 16.01 1.58
N TYR A 66 -10.28 15.73 1.66
CA TYR A 66 -9.42 15.65 0.48
C TYR A 66 -9.90 14.56 -0.48
N LEU A 67 -10.16 13.34 0.00
CA LEU A 67 -10.66 12.24 -0.84
C LEU A 67 -12.00 12.60 -1.49
N LYS A 68 -12.91 13.26 -0.76
CA LYS A 68 -14.19 13.73 -1.28
C LYS A 68 -14.02 14.74 -2.43
N GLN A 69 -13.18 15.75 -2.23
CA GLN A 69 -12.87 16.74 -3.27
C GLN A 69 -12.21 16.09 -4.50
N LYS A 70 -11.29 15.13 -4.29
CA LYS A 70 -10.69 14.39 -5.40
C LYS A 70 -11.73 13.55 -6.13
N CYS A 71 -12.56 12.81 -5.40
CA CYS A 71 -13.63 11.99 -5.98
C CYS A 71 -14.62 12.82 -6.82
N SER A 72 -14.93 14.06 -6.40
CA SER A 72 -15.89 14.93 -7.11
C SER A 72 -15.43 15.35 -8.51
N VAL A 73 -14.11 15.35 -8.79
CA VAL A 73 -13.54 15.70 -10.10
C VAL A 73 -13.22 14.49 -10.98
N LEU A 74 -13.37 13.26 -10.45
CA LEU A 74 -13.19 12.03 -11.20
C LEU A 74 -14.44 11.70 -12.03
N ALA A 75 -14.23 11.17 -13.23
CA ALA A 75 -15.30 10.56 -14.02
C ALA A 75 -15.89 9.33 -13.28
N ASP A 76 -17.14 8.98 -13.55
CA ASP A 76 -17.82 7.91 -12.79
C ASP A 76 -17.07 6.56 -12.85
N HIS A 77 -16.55 6.19 -14.02
CA HIS A 77 -15.75 4.96 -14.17
C HIS A 77 -14.43 4.99 -13.39
N GLU A 78 -13.81 6.17 -13.21
CA GLU A 78 -12.55 6.30 -12.46
C GLU A 78 -12.73 6.15 -10.95
N ARG A 79 -13.97 6.29 -10.45
CA ARG A 79 -14.33 6.10 -9.04
C ARG A 79 -14.34 4.63 -8.63
N HIS A 80 -14.37 3.70 -9.61
CA HIS A 80 -14.23 2.28 -9.33
C HIS A 80 -12.78 1.96 -8.95
N CYS A 81 -12.60 1.45 -7.75
CA CYS A 81 -11.27 1.25 -7.17
C CYS A 81 -11.16 -0.08 -6.45
N VAL A 82 -9.93 -0.48 -6.24
CA VAL A 82 -9.55 -1.56 -5.32
C VAL A 82 -9.01 -0.95 -4.03
N LEU A 83 -9.30 -1.57 -2.90
CA LEU A 83 -8.73 -1.23 -1.60
C LEU A 83 -7.63 -2.25 -1.30
N MET A 84 -6.38 -1.79 -1.32
CA MET A 84 -5.21 -2.57 -0.99
C MET A 84 -4.87 -2.40 0.49
N ILE A 85 -4.59 -3.50 1.16
CA ILE A 85 -4.32 -3.59 2.59
C ILE A 85 -2.92 -4.19 2.74
N ASP A 86 -2.02 -3.45 3.39
CA ASP A 86 -0.63 -3.87 3.57
C ASP A 86 -0.08 -3.40 4.92
N GLU A 87 0.93 -4.09 5.44
CA GLU A 87 1.57 -3.80 6.71
C GLU A 87 3.00 -3.30 6.49
N ILE A 88 3.29 -2.09 6.97
CA ILE A 88 4.60 -1.46 6.85
C ILE A 88 5.30 -1.53 8.21
N TYR A 89 6.42 -2.25 8.28
CA TYR A 89 7.25 -2.29 9.49
C TYR A 89 7.95 -0.95 9.69
N VAL A 90 7.88 -0.42 10.90
CA VAL A 90 8.51 0.84 11.30
C VAL A 90 9.38 0.63 12.54
N SER A 91 10.45 1.39 12.66
CA SER A 91 11.21 1.41 13.90
C SER A 91 10.36 2.09 14.99
N PRO A 92 10.11 1.42 16.13
CA PRO A 92 9.37 2.01 17.24
C PRO A 92 10.04 3.31 17.69
N LYS A 93 9.27 4.39 17.69
CA LYS A 93 9.77 5.71 18.10
C LYS A 93 8.61 6.64 18.44
N ILE A 94 8.63 7.20 19.63
CA ILE A 94 7.79 8.32 20.00
C ILE A 94 8.49 9.62 19.62
N ALA A 95 7.80 10.49 18.92
CA ALA A 95 8.30 11.80 18.53
C ALA A 95 7.31 12.91 18.86
N TYR A 96 7.81 14.03 19.37
CA TYR A 96 7.03 15.25 19.54
C TYR A 96 7.06 16.06 18.24
N LYS A 97 5.89 16.21 17.61
CA LYS A 97 5.76 16.94 16.34
C LYS A 97 4.44 17.69 16.28
N GLY A 98 4.49 18.97 15.93
CA GLY A 98 3.30 19.80 15.77
C GLY A 98 2.46 19.93 17.05
N GLY A 99 3.10 20.02 18.23
CA GLY A 99 2.41 20.15 19.53
C GLY A 99 1.84 18.85 20.09
N ARG A 100 2.13 17.69 19.47
CA ARG A 100 1.59 16.38 19.89
C ARG A 100 2.67 15.30 19.90
N LEU A 101 2.54 14.34 20.79
CA LEU A 101 3.29 13.10 20.76
C LEU A 101 2.69 12.19 19.68
N GLN A 102 3.54 11.56 18.86
CA GLN A 102 3.16 10.66 17.77
C GLN A 102 4.00 9.39 17.86
N GLY A 103 3.46 8.27 17.38
CA GLY A 103 4.16 6.99 17.34
C GLY A 103 3.52 5.91 18.23
N PHE A 104 2.40 6.21 18.87
CA PHE A 104 1.65 5.24 19.66
C PHE A 104 0.78 4.32 18.80
N ALA A 105 0.61 3.09 19.27
CA ALA A 105 -0.28 2.11 18.65
C ALA A 105 -1.75 2.43 18.95
N THR A 106 -2.62 2.36 17.95
CA THR A 106 -4.06 2.65 18.07
C THR A 106 -4.89 1.43 18.46
N ASN A 107 -4.35 0.23 18.32
CA ASN A 107 -5.04 -1.03 18.64
C ASN A 107 -4.87 -1.50 20.10
N MET A 108 -4.14 -0.76 20.90
CA MET A 108 -4.05 -1.01 22.34
C MET A 108 -5.11 -0.19 23.05
N GLY A 109 -5.94 -0.84 23.89
CA GLY A 109 -6.97 -0.15 24.68
C GLY A 109 -6.38 0.94 25.61
N PRO A 110 -7.22 1.81 26.20
CA PRO A 110 -6.74 2.85 27.11
C PRO A 110 -5.97 2.26 28.30
N PRO A 111 -4.82 2.86 28.72
CA PRO A 111 -4.23 4.06 28.14
C PRO A 111 -3.34 3.71 26.92
N SER A 112 -3.88 3.92 25.72
CA SER A 112 -3.18 3.68 24.45
C SER A 112 -1.90 4.49 24.27
N ASP A 113 -1.71 5.54 25.07
CA ASP A 113 -0.64 6.51 24.95
C ASP A 113 0.70 6.07 25.56
N THR A 114 0.87 4.76 25.80
CA THR A 114 2.11 4.23 26.42
C THR A 114 2.82 3.21 25.54
N VAL A 115 2.17 2.70 24.49
CA VAL A 115 2.72 1.61 23.68
C VAL A 115 3.14 2.12 22.31
N GLU A 116 4.42 1.98 22.00
CA GLU A 116 4.96 2.36 20.69
C GLU A 116 4.46 1.42 19.59
N ALA A 117 4.07 1.99 18.46
CA ALA A 117 3.75 1.21 17.27
C ALA A 117 5.03 0.57 16.67
N SER A 118 4.93 -0.67 16.25
CA SER A 118 5.97 -1.39 15.53
C SER A 118 5.67 -1.53 14.03
N THR A 119 4.42 -1.36 13.67
CA THR A 119 3.94 -1.43 12.28
C THR A 119 2.90 -0.35 12.01
N VAL A 120 2.69 -0.04 10.74
CA VAL A 120 1.61 0.81 10.26
C VAL A 120 0.77 0.01 9.30
N GLN A 121 -0.49 -0.19 9.64
CA GLN A 121 -1.46 -0.77 8.73
C GLN A 121 -1.84 0.29 7.71
N ALA A 122 -1.52 0.04 6.43
CA ALA A 122 -1.79 0.96 5.33
C ALA A 122 -2.99 0.48 4.51
N PHE A 123 -3.89 1.41 4.22
CA PHE A 123 -5.02 1.22 3.32
C PHE A 123 -4.84 2.14 2.11
N MET A 124 -4.69 1.56 0.94
CA MET A 124 -4.47 2.30 -0.30
C MET A 124 -5.60 2.07 -1.30
N LEU A 125 -6.03 3.17 -1.93
CA LEU A 125 -6.95 3.11 -3.06
C LEU A 125 -6.19 3.13 -4.38
N ALA A 126 -6.60 2.30 -5.32
CA ALA A 126 -6.14 2.39 -6.70
C ALA A 126 -7.34 2.29 -7.65
N SER A 127 -7.50 3.27 -8.52
CA SER A 127 -8.53 3.22 -9.57
C SER A 127 -8.23 2.08 -10.54
N ILE A 128 -9.27 1.37 -11.00
CA ILE A 128 -9.14 0.30 -11.99
C ILE A 128 -8.92 0.88 -13.38
N PHE A 129 -9.52 2.04 -13.67
CA PHE A 129 -9.58 2.61 -15.00
C PHE A 129 -8.64 3.80 -15.21
N SER A 130 -7.89 4.20 -14.18
CA SER A 130 -6.92 5.30 -14.28
C SER A 130 -5.68 5.03 -13.44
N LYS A 131 -4.68 5.90 -13.55
CA LYS A 131 -3.46 5.84 -12.73
C LYS A 131 -3.63 6.47 -11.33
N ASN A 132 -4.85 6.81 -10.94
CA ASN A 132 -5.12 7.43 -9.65
C ASN A 132 -4.89 6.43 -8.53
N LYS A 133 -4.03 6.81 -7.60
CA LYS A 133 -3.75 6.08 -6.36
C LYS A 133 -3.75 7.06 -5.19
N ASP A 134 -4.28 6.64 -4.07
CA ASP A 134 -4.28 7.42 -2.82
C ASP A 134 -4.12 6.52 -1.62
N VAL A 135 -3.63 7.08 -0.55
CA VAL A 135 -3.68 6.43 0.76
C VAL A 135 -5.05 6.75 1.37
N ALA A 136 -5.82 5.75 1.71
CA ALA A 136 -7.13 5.92 2.35
C ALA A 136 -7.01 6.14 3.86
N ALA A 137 -6.18 5.31 4.52
CA ALA A 137 -5.91 5.41 5.95
C ALA A 137 -4.53 4.83 6.29
N LEU A 138 -3.98 5.29 7.42
CA LEU A 138 -2.77 4.75 8.03
C LEU A 138 -3.06 4.58 9.53
N GLU A 139 -2.94 3.36 10.03
CA GLU A 139 -3.16 3.03 11.43
C GLU A 139 -1.87 2.47 12.04
N PRO A 140 -1.19 3.21 12.94
CA PRO A 140 -0.08 2.68 13.70
C PRO A 140 -0.57 1.60 14.65
N VAL A 141 0.04 0.42 14.61
CA VAL A 141 -0.40 -0.74 15.39
C VAL A 141 0.79 -1.45 16.03
N LYS A 142 0.49 -2.22 17.06
CA LYS A 142 1.43 -3.18 17.66
C LYS A 142 0.71 -4.52 17.85
N ASN A 143 1.33 -5.61 17.38
CA ASN A 143 0.73 -6.93 17.44
C ASN A 143 -0.68 -6.96 16.85
N LEU A 144 -0.77 -6.70 15.55
CA LEU A 144 -2.04 -6.68 14.81
C LEU A 144 -2.79 -8.01 15.01
N ASP A 145 -4.08 -7.93 15.35
CA ASP A 145 -4.97 -9.07 15.45
C ASP A 145 -6.09 -9.00 14.39
N THR A 146 -6.77 -10.14 14.22
CA THR A 146 -7.82 -10.29 13.20
C THR A 146 -9.04 -9.39 13.48
N SER A 147 -9.42 -9.22 14.76
CA SER A 147 -10.62 -8.45 15.12
C SER A 147 -10.42 -6.97 14.85
N PHE A 148 -9.29 -6.42 15.27
CA PHE A 148 -8.94 -5.01 15.01
C PHE A 148 -8.85 -4.74 13.51
N LEU A 149 -8.15 -5.59 12.76
CA LEU A 149 -8.02 -5.41 11.31
C LEU A 149 -9.37 -5.53 10.59
N HIS A 150 -10.24 -6.47 11.00
CA HIS A 150 -11.60 -6.58 10.46
C HIS A 150 -12.36 -5.28 10.64
N ASP A 151 -12.39 -4.73 11.86
CA ASP A 151 -13.11 -3.49 12.17
C ASP A 151 -12.54 -2.29 11.42
N SER A 152 -11.20 -2.23 11.28
CA SER A 152 -10.52 -1.20 10.50
C SER A 152 -10.89 -1.28 9.02
N VAL A 153 -10.89 -2.47 8.42
CA VAL A 153 -11.30 -2.68 7.02
C VAL A 153 -12.73 -2.20 6.79
N ILE A 154 -13.67 -2.58 7.68
CA ILE A 154 -15.08 -2.18 7.57
C ILE A 154 -15.25 -0.66 7.73
N LYS A 155 -14.53 -0.03 8.69
CA LYS A 155 -14.56 1.43 8.89
C LYS A 155 -14.02 2.17 7.66
N VAL A 156 -12.87 1.73 7.13
CA VAL A 156 -12.25 2.34 5.94
C VAL A 156 -13.16 2.16 4.73
N LEU A 157 -13.72 0.97 4.51
CA LEU A 157 -14.67 0.70 3.43
C LEU A 157 -15.87 1.65 3.48
N LYS A 158 -16.50 1.79 4.66
CA LYS A 158 -17.62 2.71 4.87
C LYS A 158 -17.23 4.15 4.57
N MET A 159 -16.08 4.60 5.04
CA MET A 159 -15.58 5.96 4.81
C MET A 159 -15.38 6.22 3.31
N ILE A 160 -14.74 5.31 2.58
CA ILE A 160 -14.45 5.46 1.15
C ILE A 160 -15.73 5.49 0.32
N GLU A 161 -16.67 4.58 0.59
CA GLU A 161 -17.98 4.56 -0.09
C GLU A 161 -18.79 5.84 0.20
N SER A 162 -18.77 6.35 1.43
CA SER A 162 -19.46 7.60 1.79
C SER A 162 -18.90 8.83 1.07
N VAL A 163 -17.65 8.81 0.66
CA VAL A 163 -17.00 9.90 -0.12
C VAL A 163 -17.31 9.83 -1.60
N GLY A 164 -17.89 8.70 -2.07
CA GLY A 164 -18.34 8.52 -3.45
C GLY A 164 -17.46 7.62 -4.33
N TYR A 165 -16.43 6.98 -3.77
CA TYR A 165 -15.73 5.90 -4.47
C TYR A 165 -16.54 4.61 -4.43
N LYS A 166 -16.30 3.71 -5.38
CA LYS A 166 -16.93 2.40 -5.50
C LYS A 166 -15.87 1.31 -5.36
N VAL A 167 -15.73 0.76 -4.16
CA VAL A 167 -14.75 -0.31 -3.92
C VAL A 167 -15.28 -1.61 -4.51
N VAL A 168 -14.56 -2.19 -5.45
CA VAL A 168 -14.94 -3.44 -6.12
C VAL A 168 -14.16 -4.65 -5.64
N ALA A 169 -12.98 -4.45 -5.06
CA ALA A 169 -12.18 -5.54 -4.51
C ALA A 169 -11.36 -5.09 -3.31
N LEU A 170 -11.14 -6.04 -2.39
CA LEU A 170 -10.13 -5.96 -1.33
C LEU A 170 -8.94 -6.80 -1.75
N ILE A 171 -7.74 -6.24 -1.66
CA ILE A 171 -6.49 -6.91 -2.01
C ILE A 171 -5.55 -6.86 -0.80
N SER A 172 -4.99 -8.00 -0.41
CA SER A 172 -3.97 -8.07 0.64
C SER A 172 -2.92 -9.15 0.31
N ASP A 173 -1.86 -9.23 1.08
CA ASP A 173 -1.04 -10.42 1.10
C ASP A 173 -1.81 -11.63 1.69
N ASN A 174 -1.28 -12.84 1.48
CA ASN A 174 -1.94 -14.08 1.91
C ASN A 174 -1.44 -14.53 3.31
N ASN A 175 -1.21 -13.60 4.25
CA ASN A 175 -0.88 -13.96 5.61
C ASN A 175 -2.11 -14.48 6.38
N ARG A 176 -1.88 -15.12 7.53
CA ARG A 176 -2.93 -15.74 8.33
C ARG A 176 -3.98 -14.72 8.80
N ILE A 177 -3.56 -13.53 9.22
CA ILE A 177 -4.47 -12.49 9.74
C ILE A 177 -5.38 -12.00 8.62
N ASN A 178 -4.84 -11.66 7.46
CA ASN A 178 -5.61 -11.20 6.30
C ASN A 178 -6.60 -12.27 5.81
N ARG A 179 -6.18 -13.55 5.75
CA ARG A 179 -7.10 -14.66 5.42
C ARG A 179 -8.27 -14.75 6.41
N ASN A 180 -7.99 -14.64 7.69
CA ASN A 180 -9.03 -14.70 8.73
C ASN A 180 -9.99 -13.51 8.62
N VAL A 181 -9.50 -12.31 8.32
CA VAL A 181 -10.32 -11.11 8.06
C VAL A 181 -11.24 -11.34 6.86
N PHE A 182 -10.70 -11.79 5.73
CA PHE A 182 -11.52 -12.08 4.55
C PHE A 182 -12.54 -13.19 4.80
N THR A 183 -12.14 -14.23 5.54
CA THR A 183 -13.05 -15.30 5.96
C THR A 183 -14.20 -14.77 6.85
N ALA A 184 -13.89 -13.88 7.80
CA ALA A 184 -14.88 -13.26 8.66
C ALA A 184 -15.87 -12.38 7.86
N ILE A 185 -15.37 -11.55 6.95
CA ILE A 185 -16.20 -10.71 6.07
C ILE A 185 -17.09 -11.58 5.14
N CYS A 186 -16.61 -12.75 4.74
CA CYS A 186 -17.37 -13.73 3.94
C CYS A 186 -18.39 -14.55 4.75
N GLY A 187 -18.53 -14.33 6.06
CA GLY A 187 -19.44 -15.07 6.91
C GLY A 187 -18.95 -16.46 7.35
N GLY A 188 -17.62 -16.63 7.51
CA GLY A 188 -16.98 -17.84 8.07
C GLY A 188 -16.34 -18.78 7.06
N ILE A 189 -16.66 -18.67 5.77
CA ILE A 189 -16.02 -19.45 4.69
C ILE A 189 -15.50 -18.47 3.65
N LEU A 190 -14.20 -18.54 3.36
CA LEU A 190 -13.56 -17.70 2.36
C LEU A 190 -14.16 -17.95 0.96
N LYS A 191 -14.66 -16.89 0.34
CA LYS A 191 -15.26 -16.89 -1.00
C LYS A 191 -14.51 -15.89 -1.89
N PRO A 192 -14.50 -16.10 -3.21
CA PRO A 192 -13.88 -15.15 -4.14
C PRO A 192 -14.65 -13.80 -4.20
N SER A 193 -15.96 -13.83 -3.90
CA SER A 193 -16.79 -12.62 -3.81
C SER A 193 -17.99 -12.82 -2.91
N ILE A 194 -18.54 -11.72 -2.45
CA ILE A 194 -19.83 -11.63 -1.74
C ILE A 194 -20.64 -10.46 -2.30
N VAL A 195 -21.93 -10.40 -1.97
CA VAL A 195 -22.71 -9.18 -2.16
C VAL A 195 -22.06 -8.06 -1.34
N HIS A 196 -21.84 -6.89 -1.95
CA HIS A 196 -21.16 -5.79 -1.28
C HIS A 196 -21.93 -5.34 -0.04
N PRO A 197 -21.29 -5.24 1.15
CA PRO A 197 -21.99 -5.01 2.42
C PRO A 197 -22.71 -3.65 2.51
N LEU A 198 -22.36 -2.68 1.66
CA LEU A 198 -22.95 -1.33 1.64
C LEU A 198 -23.76 -1.05 0.38
N ASP A 199 -23.79 -1.97 -0.60
CA ASP A 199 -24.48 -1.79 -1.87
C ASP A 199 -24.85 -3.15 -2.47
N SER A 200 -26.08 -3.60 -2.22
CA SER A 200 -26.55 -4.93 -2.65
C SER A 200 -26.63 -5.12 -4.17
N SER A 201 -26.49 -4.05 -4.97
CA SER A 201 -26.55 -4.12 -6.43
C SER A 201 -25.24 -4.63 -7.06
N ARG A 202 -24.15 -4.74 -6.31
CA ARG A 202 -22.82 -5.11 -6.82
C ARG A 202 -22.10 -6.13 -5.92
N GLN A 203 -21.07 -6.75 -6.47
CA GLN A 203 -20.22 -7.70 -5.76
C GLN A 203 -18.98 -7.00 -5.19
N LEU A 204 -18.48 -7.52 -4.06
CA LEU A 204 -17.17 -7.22 -3.51
C LEU A 204 -16.28 -8.45 -3.66
N PHE A 205 -15.17 -8.31 -4.37
CA PHE A 205 -14.22 -9.38 -4.64
C PHE A 205 -13.08 -9.40 -3.61
N PHE A 206 -12.55 -10.60 -3.34
CA PHE A 206 -11.39 -10.80 -2.47
C PHE A 206 -10.24 -11.37 -3.29
N MET A 207 -9.08 -10.75 -3.21
CA MET A 207 -7.90 -11.13 -3.96
C MET A 207 -6.67 -11.11 -3.06
N PHE A 208 -5.77 -12.07 -3.30
CA PHE A 208 -4.44 -12.02 -2.69
C PHE A 208 -3.42 -11.53 -3.71
N ASP A 209 -2.44 -10.76 -3.24
CA ASP A 209 -1.36 -10.22 -4.10
C ASP A 209 -0.62 -11.38 -4.78
N SER A 210 -0.67 -11.38 -6.10
CA SER A 210 -0.05 -12.41 -6.94
C SER A 210 1.46 -12.51 -6.76
N VAL A 211 2.14 -11.40 -6.50
CA VAL A 211 3.59 -11.38 -6.28
C VAL A 211 3.93 -12.09 -4.97
N HIS A 212 3.15 -11.84 -3.90
CA HIS A 212 3.31 -12.52 -2.62
C HIS A 212 2.97 -14.01 -2.73
N LEU A 213 1.94 -14.38 -3.51
CA LEU A 213 1.61 -15.79 -3.78
C LEU A 213 2.75 -16.51 -4.49
N LEU A 214 3.31 -15.92 -5.54
CA LEU A 214 4.46 -16.49 -6.26
C LEU A 214 5.70 -16.64 -5.39
N LYS A 215 5.98 -15.65 -4.54
CA LYS A 215 7.06 -15.76 -3.53
C LYS A 215 6.81 -16.92 -2.56
N SER A 216 5.58 -17.10 -2.10
CA SER A 216 5.21 -18.19 -1.20
C SER A 216 5.34 -19.57 -1.88
N ILE A 217 4.89 -19.70 -3.12
CA ILE A 217 5.07 -20.92 -3.92
C ILE A 217 6.56 -21.25 -4.07
N ARG A 218 7.37 -20.26 -4.48
CA ARG A 218 8.83 -20.44 -4.60
C ARG A 218 9.47 -20.87 -3.29
N ASN A 219 9.16 -20.18 -2.20
CA ASN A 219 9.74 -20.46 -0.89
C ASN A 219 9.36 -21.87 -0.40
N ASN A 220 8.09 -22.25 -0.56
CA ASN A 220 7.65 -23.61 -0.24
C ASN A 220 8.36 -24.66 -1.10
N TRP A 221 8.56 -24.39 -2.38
CA TRP A 221 9.28 -25.30 -3.27
C TRP A 221 10.73 -25.50 -2.84
N ILE A 222 11.45 -24.39 -2.54
CA ILE A 222 12.86 -24.43 -2.09
C ILE A 222 13.02 -25.14 -0.73
N ASN A 223 12.03 -24.96 0.16
CA ASN A 223 12.09 -25.51 1.52
C ASN A 223 11.67 -26.99 1.62
N GLN A 224 11.17 -27.60 0.55
CA GLN A 224 10.92 -29.04 0.53
C GLN A 224 12.22 -29.83 0.53
N ILE A 225 12.24 -31.00 1.18
CA ILE A 225 13.43 -31.84 1.36
C ILE A 225 14.06 -32.20 0.00
N ASP A 226 13.26 -32.59 -0.97
CA ASP A 226 13.68 -32.96 -2.32
C ASP A 226 13.62 -31.79 -3.31
N GLN A 227 13.17 -30.61 -2.88
CA GLN A 227 12.95 -29.43 -3.71
C GLN A 227 12.14 -29.73 -4.99
N THR A 228 11.17 -30.66 -4.87
CA THR A 228 10.34 -31.11 -5.98
C THR A 228 8.91 -30.61 -5.83
N PHE A 229 8.39 -30.02 -6.87
CA PHE A 229 7.01 -29.57 -6.97
C PHE A 229 6.24 -30.54 -7.90
N VAL A 230 5.17 -31.13 -7.40
CA VAL A 230 4.33 -32.07 -8.15
C VAL A 230 3.04 -31.36 -8.56
N PHE A 231 2.66 -31.44 -9.83
CA PHE A 231 1.47 -30.79 -10.36
C PHE A 231 0.76 -31.67 -11.40
N PRO A 232 -0.57 -31.54 -11.52
CA PRO A 232 -1.33 -32.26 -12.53
C PRO A 232 -1.09 -31.64 -13.92
N ARG A 233 -1.00 -32.50 -14.94
CA ARG A 233 -1.03 -32.09 -16.34
C ARG A 233 -2.47 -32.09 -16.87
N VAL A 234 -2.65 -31.44 -18.01
CA VAL A 234 -3.95 -31.33 -18.69
C VAL A 234 -4.53 -32.73 -19.06
N ASP A 235 -3.66 -33.72 -19.33
CA ASP A 235 -4.01 -35.13 -19.65
C ASP A 235 -4.35 -35.97 -18.40
N GLY A 236 -4.38 -35.37 -17.19
CA GLY A 236 -4.64 -36.06 -15.93
C GLY A 236 -3.41 -36.77 -15.34
N SER A 237 -2.27 -36.80 -16.03
CA SER A 237 -1.03 -37.34 -15.49
C SER A 237 -0.39 -36.34 -14.51
N THR A 238 0.55 -36.78 -13.69
CA THR A 238 1.32 -35.90 -12.82
C THR A 238 2.69 -35.58 -13.39
N ALA A 239 3.12 -34.34 -13.26
CA ALA A 239 4.48 -33.90 -13.59
C ALA A 239 5.23 -33.44 -12.34
N LYS A 240 6.54 -33.53 -12.43
CA LYS A 240 7.45 -33.06 -11.37
C LYS A 240 8.35 -31.96 -11.92
N ALA A 241 8.51 -30.88 -11.14
CA ALA A 241 9.49 -29.83 -11.39
C ALA A 241 10.48 -29.83 -10.23
N CYS A 242 11.76 -30.02 -10.53
CA CYS A 242 12.82 -30.00 -9.54
C CYS A 242 13.52 -28.64 -9.58
N PHE A 243 13.71 -28.00 -8.42
CA PHE A 243 14.36 -26.69 -8.31
C PHE A 243 15.83 -26.76 -8.75
N ALA A 244 16.48 -27.94 -8.66
CA ALA A 244 17.84 -28.14 -9.16
C ALA A 244 17.96 -27.86 -10.67
N HIS A 245 16.92 -28.10 -11.47
CA HIS A 245 16.95 -27.79 -12.90
C HIS A 245 17.03 -26.28 -13.18
N LEU A 246 16.41 -25.44 -12.32
CA LEU A 246 16.57 -23.98 -12.42
C LEU A 246 17.99 -23.54 -12.10
N LYS A 247 18.62 -24.16 -11.11
CA LYS A 247 20.03 -23.89 -10.77
C LYS A 247 20.95 -24.29 -11.92
N GLN A 248 20.76 -25.47 -12.49
CA GLN A 248 21.53 -25.94 -13.66
C GLN A 248 21.36 -25.00 -14.87
N LEU A 249 20.13 -24.55 -15.15
CA LEU A 249 19.88 -23.58 -16.22
C LEU A 249 20.64 -22.27 -15.95
N TYR A 250 20.56 -21.74 -14.73
CA TYR A 250 21.28 -20.53 -14.36
C TYR A 250 22.80 -20.68 -14.54
N ASP A 251 23.37 -21.79 -14.07
CA ASP A 251 24.81 -22.04 -14.17
C ASP A 251 25.26 -22.20 -15.61
N SER A 252 24.47 -22.86 -16.48
CA SER A 252 24.77 -23.03 -17.92
C SER A 252 24.72 -21.68 -18.67
N GLU A 253 23.85 -20.76 -18.26
CA GLU A 253 23.67 -19.46 -18.91
C GLU A 253 24.44 -18.32 -18.25
N ARG A 254 25.11 -18.57 -17.12
CA ARG A 254 25.74 -17.55 -16.28
C ARG A 254 26.65 -16.61 -17.07
N ASN A 255 27.44 -17.18 -18.00
CA ASN A 255 28.42 -16.45 -18.81
C ASN A 255 27.97 -16.25 -20.28
N ALA A 256 26.74 -16.64 -20.63
CA ALA A 256 26.23 -16.48 -21.97
C ALA A 256 25.88 -15.03 -22.28
N ILE A 257 26.22 -14.56 -23.48
CA ILE A 257 25.88 -13.22 -23.99
C ILE A 257 24.36 -13.09 -24.17
N ALA A 258 23.72 -14.14 -24.71
CA ALA A 258 22.27 -14.23 -24.84
C ALA A 258 21.75 -15.35 -23.92
N LYS A 259 20.78 -15.03 -23.09
CA LYS A 259 20.18 -15.95 -22.12
C LYS A 259 18.76 -16.30 -22.52
N LEU A 260 18.38 -17.56 -22.39
CA LEU A 260 16.99 -18.04 -22.55
C LEU A 260 16.12 -17.56 -21.39
N ALA A 261 16.70 -17.48 -20.19
CA ALA A 261 16.03 -17.03 -18.96
C ALA A 261 16.69 -15.77 -18.35
N PRO A 262 16.62 -14.60 -19.02
CA PRO A 262 17.33 -13.39 -18.55
C PRO A 262 16.85 -12.88 -17.20
N GLY A 263 15.64 -13.19 -16.77
CA GLY A 263 15.10 -12.87 -15.46
C GLY A 263 15.53 -13.81 -14.33
N LEU A 264 16.21 -14.92 -14.64
CA LEU A 264 16.71 -15.86 -13.63
C LEU A 264 18.02 -15.33 -13.05
N THR A 265 17.94 -14.77 -11.84
CA THR A 265 19.06 -14.13 -11.15
C THR A 265 19.54 -14.98 -9.97
N PHE A 266 20.76 -14.73 -9.51
CA PHE A 266 21.28 -15.37 -8.30
C PHE A 266 20.36 -15.17 -7.08
N THR A 267 19.86 -13.94 -6.88
CA THR A 267 18.95 -13.61 -5.78
C THR A 267 17.58 -14.29 -5.89
N ALA A 268 17.13 -14.59 -7.11
CA ALA A 268 15.90 -15.36 -7.32
C ALA A 268 16.06 -16.82 -6.87
N LEU A 269 17.26 -17.38 -7.05
CA LEU A 269 17.60 -18.76 -6.66
C LEU A 269 18.00 -18.89 -5.19
N HIS A 270 18.50 -17.82 -4.58
CA HIS A 270 19.02 -17.78 -3.21
C HIS A 270 18.39 -16.61 -2.41
N PRO A 271 17.09 -16.67 -2.11
CA PRO A 271 16.37 -15.54 -1.48
C PRO A 271 16.81 -15.22 -0.05
N ASN A 272 17.49 -16.15 0.63
CA ASN A 272 17.93 -15.98 2.02
C ASN A 272 19.33 -15.35 2.15
N ASN A 273 19.97 -14.99 1.04
CA ASN A 273 21.29 -14.36 1.01
C ASN A 273 21.19 -12.83 0.80
N MET A 274 20.15 -12.20 1.35
CA MET A 274 20.02 -10.73 1.41
C MET A 274 20.30 -10.20 2.81
#